data_70518b97ffb9a7b9eda79fa0f73b642a
#
_entry.id   70518b97ffb9a7b9eda79fa0f73b642a
#
_cell.length_a   1.000
_cell.length_b   1.000
_cell.length_c   1.000
_cell.angle_alpha   90.00
_cell.angle_beta   90.00
_cell.angle_gamma   90.00
#
_symmetry.space_group_name_H-M   'P 1'
#
loop_
_entity.id
_entity.type
_entity.pdbx_description
1 polymer ?
#
loop_
_entity_poly.entity_id
_entity_poly.type
_entity_poly.pdbx_seq_one_letter_code
_entity_poly.pdbx_strand_id
1 'polypeptide(L)'
;MTPSAGWPHRERVKVRYAEVDAQQVVFNAHYLTWCDVASSGWAEAAAGWTGVGDPVDWMVVRAVIEWASSAAYGDLVDIDCGV
;
A
#
# COMPACT_ATOMS: atom_id res chain seq x y z
N MET A 1 3.17 -14.14 -1.00
CA MET A 1 3.42 -13.33 0.22
C MET A 1 2.60 -13.87 1.37
N THR A 2 3.18 -13.95 2.57
CA THR A 2 2.50 -14.48 3.75
C THR A 2 1.88 -13.34 4.54
N PRO A 3 0.56 -13.37 4.87
CA PRO A 3 -0.04 -12.36 5.72
C PRO A 3 0.61 -12.35 7.11
N SER A 4 0.70 -11.18 7.75
CA SER A 4 1.12 -11.10 9.13
C SER A 4 0.01 -11.59 10.07
N ALA A 5 0.38 -12.00 11.28
CA ALA A 5 -0.58 -12.42 12.27
C ALA A 5 -1.56 -11.29 12.59
N GLY A 6 -2.86 -11.56 12.51
CA GLY A 6 -3.92 -10.61 12.79
C GLY A 6 -4.34 -9.73 11.62
N TRP A 7 -3.67 -9.83 10.47
CA TRP A 7 -4.02 -9.08 9.27
C TRP A 7 -4.31 -10.01 8.11
N PRO A 8 -5.45 -9.86 7.40
CA PRO A 8 -5.82 -10.75 6.31
C PRO A 8 -4.93 -10.65 5.08
N HIS A 9 -4.25 -9.52 4.87
CA HIS A 9 -3.41 -9.34 3.70
C HIS A 9 -2.19 -8.47 4.02
N ARG A 10 -1.06 -8.81 3.41
CA ARG A 10 0.17 -8.02 3.46
C ARG A 10 0.72 -7.82 2.05
N GLU A 11 1.00 -6.59 1.71
CA GLU A 11 1.81 -6.22 0.55
C GLU A 11 3.17 -5.75 1.02
N ARG A 12 4.23 -6.20 0.35
CA ARG A 12 5.59 -5.73 0.61
C ARG A 12 6.07 -4.92 -0.58
N VAL A 13 6.53 -3.71 -0.31
CA VAL A 13 7.13 -2.85 -1.32
C VAL A 13 8.56 -2.52 -0.92
N LYS A 14 9.45 -2.40 -1.92
CA LYS A 14 10.79 -1.87 -1.72
C LYS A 14 10.79 -0.40 -2.11
N VAL A 15 11.31 0.46 -1.24
CA VAL A 15 11.43 1.89 -1.54
C VAL A 15 12.37 2.10 -2.72
N ARG A 16 11.88 2.75 -3.78
CA ARG A 16 12.65 3.08 -4.98
C ARG A 16 13.22 4.49 -4.87
N TYR A 17 14.31 4.72 -5.60
CA TYR A 17 14.94 6.05 -5.64
C TYR A 17 13.94 7.15 -6.03
N ALA A 18 13.05 6.87 -6.97
CA ALA A 18 12.03 7.82 -7.43
C ALA A 18 11.03 8.26 -6.35
N GLU A 19 10.96 7.53 -5.23
CA GLU A 19 10.02 7.81 -4.14
C GLU A 19 10.65 8.63 -3.02
N VAL A 20 11.96 8.88 -3.10
CA VAL A 20 12.72 9.60 -2.08
C VAL A 20 12.85 11.07 -2.47
N ASP A 21 12.60 11.96 -1.52
CA ASP A 21 12.71 13.40 -1.72
C ASP A 21 14.11 13.95 -1.34
N ALA A 22 14.27 15.26 -1.39
CA ALA A 22 15.54 15.92 -1.06
C ALA A 22 15.99 15.70 0.40
N GLN A 23 15.09 15.27 1.28
CA GLN A 23 15.41 14.93 2.67
C GLN A 23 15.85 13.47 2.83
N GLN A 24 15.94 12.73 1.73
CA GLN A 24 16.34 11.32 1.68
C GLN A 24 15.35 10.37 2.39
N VAL A 25 14.10 10.77 2.48
CA VAL A 25 13.00 9.94 2.99
C VAL A 25 11.87 9.91 1.96
N VAL A 26 11.02 8.90 2.06
CA VAL A 26 9.89 8.75 1.16
C VAL A 26 8.95 9.96 1.26
N PHE A 27 8.63 10.54 0.09
CA PHE A 27 7.68 11.64 0.02
C PHE A 27 6.29 11.18 0.44
N ASN A 28 5.59 12.00 1.21
CA ASN A 28 4.34 11.62 1.89
C ASN A 28 3.26 11.06 0.97
N ALA A 29 3.16 11.56 -0.26
CA ALA A 29 2.15 11.10 -1.22
C ALA A 29 2.31 9.62 -1.62
N HIS A 30 3.51 9.08 -1.57
CA HIS A 30 3.76 7.70 -1.98
C HIS A 30 3.16 6.67 -1.03
N TYR A 31 3.00 7.00 0.25
CA TYR A 31 2.36 6.09 1.20
C TYR A 31 0.90 5.79 0.81
N LEU A 32 0.16 6.79 0.32
CA LEU A 32 -1.19 6.59 -0.18
C LEU A 32 -1.21 5.71 -1.43
N THR A 33 -0.28 5.91 -2.34
CA THR A 33 -0.13 5.06 -3.53
C THR A 33 0.11 3.60 -3.13
N TRP A 34 0.95 3.37 -2.14
CA TRP A 34 1.22 2.01 -1.64
C TRP A 34 -0.01 1.39 -0.98
N CYS A 35 -0.81 2.20 -0.29
CA CYS A 35 -2.08 1.72 0.25
C CYS A 35 -3.05 1.29 -0.84
N ASP A 36 -3.09 2.02 -1.96
CA ASP A 36 -3.88 1.62 -3.13
C ASP A 36 -3.40 0.31 -3.73
N VAL A 37 -2.09 0.15 -3.89
CA VAL A 37 -1.50 -1.11 -4.37
C VAL A 37 -1.87 -2.27 -3.45
N ALA A 38 -1.77 -2.08 -2.15
CA ALA A 38 -2.09 -3.11 -1.17
C ALA A 38 -3.58 -3.45 -1.17
N SER A 39 -4.46 -2.46 -1.24
CA SER A 39 -5.92 -2.65 -1.30
C SER A 39 -6.33 -3.42 -2.56
N SER A 40 -5.76 -3.06 -3.71
CA SER A 40 -6.01 -3.75 -4.97
C SER A 40 -5.51 -5.20 -4.92
N GLY A 41 -4.31 -5.42 -4.38
CA GLY A 41 -3.77 -6.76 -4.20
C GLY A 41 -4.64 -7.63 -3.30
N TRP A 42 -5.20 -7.05 -2.25
CA TRP A 42 -6.13 -7.76 -1.37
C TRP A 42 -7.42 -8.12 -2.08
N ALA A 43 -8.00 -7.19 -2.85
CA ALA A 43 -9.21 -7.46 -3.62
C ALA A 43 -8.98 -8.56 -4.66
N GLU A 44 -7.85 -8.55 -5.34
CA GLU A 44 -7.46 -9.60 -6.29
C GLU A 44 -7.35 -10.96 -5.59
N ALA A 45 -6.66 -11.03 -4.47
CA ALA A 45 -6.41 -12.26 -3.75
C ALA A 45 -7.68 -12.81 -3.06
N ALA A 46 -8.49 -11.94 -2.46
CA ALA A 46 -9.63 -12.35 -1.66
C ALA A 46 -10.91 -12.56 -2.47
N ALA A 47 -11.11 -11.80 -3.55
CA ALA A 47 -12.37 -11.79 -4.32
C ALA A 47 -12.18 -11.99 -5.82
N GLY A 48 -10.96 -12.19 -6.30
CA GLY A 48 -10.69 -12.36 -7.72
C GLY A 48 -10.96 -11.12 -8.55
N TRP A 49 -10.85 -9.94 -7.95
CA TRP A 49 -11.07 -8.69 -8.65
C TRP A 49 -10.09 -8.53 -9.82
N THR A 50 -10.57 -8.11 -10.97
CA THR A 50 -9.79 -8.04 -12.21
C THR A 50 -9.32 -6.62 -12.57
N GLY A 51 -9.69 -5.64 -11.77
CA GLY A 51 -9.28 -4.25 -12.01
C GLY A 51 -10.13 -3.55 -13.05
N VAL A 52 -9.48 -2.94 -14.02
CA VAL A 52 -10.18 -2.23 -15.10
C VAL A 52 -11.06 -3.18 -15.87
N GLY A 53 -12.34 -2.84 -16.02
CA GLY A 53 -13.33 -3.67 -16.67
C GLY A 53 -14.12 -4.59 -15.74
N ASP A 54 -13.71 -4.71 -14.47
CA ASP A 54 -14.51 -5.43 -13.48
C ASP A 54 -15.82 -4.69 -13.23
N PRO A 55 -16.98 -5.39 -13.09
CA PRO A 55 -18.24 -4.72 -12.77
C PRO A 55 -18.27 -4.08 -11.38
N VAL A 56 -17.35 -4.46 -10.50
CA VAL A 56 -17.20 -3.87 -9.18
C VAL A 56 -16.01 -2.91 -9.18
N ASP A 57 -16.25 -1.71 -8.67
CA ASP A 57 -15.22 -0.69 -8.53
C ASP A 57 -15.46 0.09 -7.24
N TRP A 58 -14.42 0.81 -6.80
CA TRP A 58 -14.53 1.65 -5.61
C TRP A 58 -13.58 2.83 -5.74
N MET A 59 -13.83 3.87 -4.92
CA MET A 59 -12.93 5.00 -4.78
C MET A 59 -12.78 5.37 -3.30
N VAL A 60 -11.64 5.96 -2.97
CA VAL A 60 -11.42 6.50 -1.64
C VAL A 60 -12.23 7.79 -1.49
N VAL A 61 -13.10 7.83 -0.49
CA VAL A 61 -13.90 9.02 -0.17
C VAL A 61 -13.38 9.75 1.07
N ARG A 62 -12.54 9.09 1.85
CA ARG A 62 -11.92 9.66 3.04
C ARG A 62 -10.67 8.87 3.41
N ALA A 63 -9.64 9.57 3.83
CA ALA A 63 -8.43 8.94 4.38
C ALA A 63 -7.99 9.71 5.63
N VAL A 64 -7.54 8.97 6.66
CA VAL A 64 -6.90 9.52 7.84
C VAL A 64 -5.54 8.84 7.97
N ILE A 65 -4.47 9.63 8.03
CA ILE A 65 -3.11 9.12 8.00
C ILE A 65 -2.31 9.72 9.14
N GLU A 66 -1.57 8.87 9.85
CA GLU A 66 -0.63 9.28 10.87
C GLU A 66 0.75 8.73 10.51
N TRP A 67 1.76 9.60 10.48
CA TRP A 67 3.14 9.22 10.21
C TRP A 67 3.92 9.13 11.51
N ALA A 68 4.26 7.93 11.94
CA ALA A 68 5.07 7.71 13.14
C ALA A 68 6.56 7.76 12.85
N SER A 69 6.97 7.33 11.65
CA SER A 69 8.36 7.36 11.18
C SER A 69 8.40 7.37 9.66
N SER A 70 9.57 7.58 9.09
CA SER A 70 9.77 7.65 7.64
C SER A 70 10.51 6.43 7.13
N ALA A 71 10.21 6.04 5.91
CA ALA A 71 10.98 5.04 5.16
C ALA A 71 12.06 5.73 4.32
N ALA A 72 13.12 5.01 4.03
CA ALA A 72 14.26 5.49 3.26
C ALA A 72 14.54 4.58 2.06
N TYR A 73 15.40 5.04 1.15
CA TYR A 73 15.76 4.29 -0.04
C TYR A 73 16.23 2.88 0.30
N GLY A 74 15.67 1.91 -0.39
CA GLY A 74 16.04 0.51 -0.22
C GLY A 74 15.33 -0.23 0.90
N ASP A 75 14.59 0.47 1.77
CA ASP A 75 13.80 -0.16 2.82
C ASP A 75 12.72 -1.08 2.23
N LEU A 76 12.42 -2.15 2.95
CA LEU A 76 11.26 -2.98 2.69
C LEU A 76 10.13 -2.52 3.59
N VAL A 77 9.01 -2.16 3.00
CA VAL A 77 7.83 -1.68 3.72
C VAL A 77 6.71 -2.69 3.55
N ASP A 78 6.17 -3.14 4.66
CA ASP A 78 5.01 -4.03 4.68
C ASP A 78 3.75 -3.21 4.92
N ILE A 79 2.77 -3.38 4.06
CA ILE A 79 1.45 -2.75 4.20
C ILE A 79 0.46 -3.85 4.56
N ASP A 80 -0.03 -3.80 5.79
CA ASP A 80 -0.99 -4.76 6.29
C ASP A 80 -2.40 -4.22 6.10
N CYS A 81 -3.26 -5.00 5.46
CA CYS A 81 -4.63 -4.63 5.14
C CYS A 81 -5.62 -5.46 5.95
N GLY A 82 -6.67 -4.81 6.42
CA GLY A 82 -7.74 -5.46 7.15
C GLY A 82 -8.97 -4.58 7.28
N VAL A 83 -10.04 -5.18 7.75
CA VAL A 83 -11.29 -4.49 8.06
C VAL A 83 -11.63 -4.69 9.51
#